data_60cc5148e2bab0818b8d8ad52e1711fb
#
_entry.id   60cc5148e2bab0818b8d8ad52e1711fb
#
_cell.length_a   1.000
_cell.length_b   1.000
_cell.length_c   1.000
_cell.angle_alpha   90.00
_cell.angle_beta   90.00
_cell.angle_gamma   90.00
#
_symmetry.space_group_name_H-M   'P 1'
#
loop_
_entity.id
_entity.type
_entity.pdbx_description
1 polymer ?
#
loop_
_entity_poly.entity_id
_entity_poly.type
_entity_poly.pdbx_seq_one_letter_code
_entity_poly.pdbx_strand_id
1 'polypeptide(L)'
;MQLDNRKKEVLHAIVDDYVSTNEPVGSKSLIERHNFQVSSATLRNDMAELEHMGLIEKPHTSAGRIPSDKGYREYVNSLMTIEELTPQEQREIEKRIDSSVDEVTELIKNATLTLSETTGFVSLAMSPRLRKSFLKQLKILMIEPGKALVVMVLSAGVVKDKVVRDRKSVV
;
A
#
# COMPACT_ATOMS: atom_id res chain seq x y z
N MET A 1 17.67 -16.94 -10.66
CA MET A 1 18.41 -17.67 -9.61
C MET A 1 17.39 -18.05 -8.55
N GLN A 2 17.20 -19.32 -8.28
CA GLN A 2 16.12 -19.79 -7.41
C GLN A 2 16.63 -19.86 -5.97
N LEU A 3 15.95 -19.25 -5.01
CA LEU A 3 16.21 -19.38 -3.58
C LEU A 3 15.90 -20.82 -3.17
N ASP A 4 16.82 -21.47 -2.46
CA ASP A 4 16.53 -22.75 -1.79
C ASP A 4 15.60 -22.53 -0.58
N ASN A 5 14.98 -23.60 -0.08
CA ASN A 5 13.99 -23.49 0.98
C ASN A 5 14.55 -22.87 2.26
N ARG A 6 15.78 -23.19 2.65
CA ARG A 6 16.40 -22.62 3.86
C ARG A 6 16.62 -21.11 3.74
N LYS A 7 17.12 -20.62 2.58
CA LYS A 7 17.28 -19.19 2.34
C LYS A 7 15.95 -18.44 2.32
N LYS A 8 14.89 -19.09 1.82
CA LYS A 8 13.52 -18.54 1.91
C LYS A 8 13.08 -18.37 3.37
N GLU A 9 13.29 -19.41 4.21
CA GLU A 9 12.98 -19.35 5.63
C GLU A 9 13.82 -18.29 6.37
N VAL A 10 15.10 -18.16 6.04
CA VAL A 10 15.97 -17.12 6.61
C VAL A 10 15.52 -15.72 6.20
N LEU A 11 15.17 -15.51 4.93
CA LEU A 11 14.66 -14.22 4.47
C LEU A 11 13.33 -13.89 5.14
N HIS A 12 12.41 -14.86 5.23
CA HIS A 12 11.13 -14.70 5.92
C HIS A 12 11.35 -14.27 7.38
N ALA A 13 12.18 -15.00 8.12
CA ALA A 13 12.47 -14.70 9.52
C ALA A 13 13.14 -13.32 9.72
N ILE A 14 14.00 -12.90 8.79
CA ILE A 14 14.62 -11.57 8.85
C ILE A 14 13.58 -10.47 8.64
N VAL A 15 12.65 -10.66 7.69
CA VAL A 15 11.58 -9.68 7.44
C VAL A 15 10.64 -9.57 8.64
N ASP A 16 10.19 -10.70 9.19
CA ASP A 16 9.28 -10.73 10.33
C ASP A 16 9.90 -10.08 11.58
N ASP A 17 11.13 -10.44 11.89
CA ASP A 17 11.86 -9.85 13.02
C ASP A 17 12.06 -8.35 12.84
N TYR A 18 12.46 -7.91 11.65
CA TYR A 18 12.70 -6.50 11.39
C TYR A 18 11.40 -5.68 11.40
N VAL A 19 10.31 -6.19 10.84
CA VAL A 19 9.00 -5.52 10.86
C VAL A 19 8.48 -5.36 12.30
N SER A 20 8.70 -6.37 13.15
CA SER A 20 8.22 -6.35 14.54
C SER A 20 9.08 -5.51 15.47
N THR A 21 10.41 -5.43 15.24
CA THR A 21 11.35 -4.80 16.18
C THR A 21 11.96 -3.50 15.67
N ASN A 22 11.98 -3.30 14.36
CA ASN A 22 12.72 -2.24 13.66
C ASN A 22 14.24 -2.25 13.97
N GLU A 23 14.78 -3.42 14.36
CA GLU A 23 16.19 -3.60 14.69
C GLU A 23 16.87 -4.55 13.70
N PRO A 24 18.16 -4.30 13.32
CA PRO A 24 18.89 -5.19 12.45
C PRO A 24 19.04 -6.60 13.05
N VAL A 25 18.76 -7.62 12.24
CA VAL A 25 18.64 -9.01 12.66
C VAL A 25 19.98 -9.74 12.55
N GLY A 26 20.42 -10.36 13.64
CA GLY A 26 21.65 -11.14 13.72
C GLY A 26 21.42 -12.65 13.61
N SER A 27 22.43 -13.43 13.16
CA SER A 27 22.32 -14.89 13.06
C SER A 27 22.07 -15.61 14.40
N LYS A 28 22.45 -15.00 15.53
CA LYS A 28 22.17 -15.55 16.86
C LYS A 28 20.71 -15.37 17.25
N SER A 29 20.18 -14.15 17.04
CA SER A 29 18.77 -13.85 17.33
C SER A 29 17.82 -14.68 16.48
N LEU A 30 18.17 -14.98 15.22
CA LEU A 30 17.40 -15.89 14.37
C LEU A 30 17.30 -17.30 14.95
N ILE A 31 18.39 -17.87 15.48
CA ILE A 31 18.36 -19.18 16.12
C ILE A 31 17.47 -19.17 17.37
N GLU A 32 17.59 -18.12 18.18
CA GLU A 32 16.85 -18.00 19.44
C GLU A 32 15.35 -17.84 19.22
N ARG A 33 14.95 -17.13 18.16
CA ARG A 33 13.53 -16.81 17.91
C ARG A 33 12.82 -17.80 16.98
N HIS A 34 13.52 -18.36 15.99
CA HIS A 34 12.91 -19.15 14.91
C HIS A 34 13.32 -20.64 14.90
N ASN A 35 13.98 -21.13 15.94
CA ASN A 35 14.32 -22.55 16.12
C ASN A 35 15.01 -23.21 14.90
N PHE A 36 15.89 -22.48 14.21
CA PHE A 36 16.66 -23.05 13.10
C PHE A 36 17.55 -24.21 13.57
N GLN A 37 17.42 -25.35 12.89
CA GLN A 37 18.21 -26.57 13.21
C GLN A 37 19.60 -26.55 12.55
N VAL A 38 20.25 -25.38 12.52
CA VAL A 38 21.58 -25.17 11.93
C VAL A 38 22.43 -24.27 12.81
N SER A 39 23.74 -24.29 12.61
CA SER A 39 24.65 -23.42 13.36
C SER A 39 24.53 -21.95 12.98
N SER A 40 24.89 -21.07 13.91
CA SER A 40 24.98 -19.63 13.65
C SER A 40 25.96 -19.30 12.50
N ALA A 41 26.98 -20.13 12.29
CA ALA A 41 27.92 -20.00 11.18
C ALA A 41 27.22 -20.29 9.83
N THR A 42 26.39 -21.34 9.79
CA THR A 42 25.59 -21.68 8.59
C THR A 42 24.63 -20.57 8.25
N LEU A 43 23.85 -20.07 9.23
CA LEU A 43 22.95 -18.93 8.98
C LEU A 43 23.69 -17.68 8.53
N ARG A 44 24.88 -17.45 9.06
CA ARG A 44 25.70 -16.29 8.62
C ARG A 44 26.12 -16.41 7.15
N ASN A 45 26.40 -17.63 6.67
CA ASN A 45 26.69 -17.89 5.26
C ASN A 45 25.44 -17.68 4.41
N ASP A 46 24.28 -18.20 4.82
CA ASP A 46 23.02 -17.98 4.12
C ASP A 46 22.66 -16.48 4.04
N MET A 47 22.87 -15.74 5.13
CA MET A 47 22.69 -14.28 5.16
C MET A 47 23.68 -13.56 4.22
N ALA A 48 24.93 -14.03 4.12
CA ALA A 48 25.91 -13.45 3.19
C ALA A 48 25.51 -13.69 1.72
N GLU A 49 24.94 -14.86 1.40
CA GLU A 49 24.42 -15.14 0.08
C GLU A 49 23.17 -14.30 -0.24
N LEU A 50 22.24 -14.14 0.70
CA LEU A 50 21.06 -13.26 0.55
C LEU A 50 21.48 -11.80 0.34
N GLU A 51 22.53 -11.35 1.05
CA GLU A 51 23.11 -10.01 0.86
C GLU A 51 23.71 -9.87 -0.55
N HIS A 52 24.46 -10.87 -1.01
CA HIS A 52 25.01 -10.89 -2.38
C HIS A 52 23.91 -10.88 -3.46
N MET A 53 22.77 -11.51 -3.18
CA MET A 53 21.58 -11.47 -4.04
C MET A 53 20.84 -10.10 -3.99
N GLY A 54 21.22 -9.23 -3.07
CA GLY A 54 20.60 -7.93 -2.84
C GLY A 54 19.21 -8.02 -2.19
N LEU A 55 18.92 -9.11 -1.46
CA LEU A 55 17.65 -9.31 -0.75
C LEU A 55 17.67 -8.77 0.68
N ILE A 56 18.84 -8.71 1.28
CA ILE A 56 19.09 -8.06 2.57
C ILE A 56 20.32 -7.18 2.46
N GLU A 57 20.46 -6.25 3.39
CA GLU A 57 21.58 -5.31 3.41
C GLU A 57 22.09 -5.07 4.83
N LYS A 58 23.29 -4.51 4.91
CA LYS A 58 23.96 -4.22 6.15
C LYS A 58 23.93 -2.71 6.40
N PRO A 59 23.13 -2.21 7.35
CA PRO A 59 23.04 -0.76 7.59
C PRO A 59 24.37 -0.16 8.08
N HIS A 60 25.15 -0.94 8.88
CA HIS A 60 26.47 -0.54 9.39
C HIS A 60 27.39 -1.75 9.54
N THR A 61 28.71 -1.52 9.62
CA THR A 61 29.75 -2.56 9.59
C THR A 61 29.63 -3.61 10.71
N SER A 62 29.12 -3.23 11.88
CA SER A 62 28.92 -4.11 13.06
C SER A 62 27.46 -4.55 13.26
N ALA A 63 26.54 -4.09 12.43
CA ALA A 63 25.13 -4.38 12.58
C ALA A 63 24.74 -5.76 12.01
N GLY A 64 23.56 -6.26 12.40
CA GLY A 64 22.89 -7.37 11.73
C GLY A 64 22.53 -7.05 10.29
N ARG A 65 21.46 -7.67 9.79
CA ARG A 65 20.92 -7.43 8.44
C ARG A 65 19.54 -6.87 8.52
N ILE A 66 19.18 -6.05 7.53
CA ILE A 66 17.83 -5.55 7.32
C ILE A 66 17.36 -5.98 5.92
N PRO A 67 16.04 -6.11 5.69
CA PRO A 67 15.53 -6.38 4.36
C PRO A 67 15.79 -5.18 3.43
N SER A 68 16.19 -5.46 2.19
CA SER A 68 16.20 -4.46 1.11
C SER A 68 14.81 -4.32 0.47
N ASP A 69 14.60 -3.30 -0.37
CA ASP A 69 13.38 -3.16 -1.19
C ASP A 69 13.09 -4.42 -2.02
N LYS A 70 14.13 -5.06 -2.54
CA LYS A 70 14.02 -6.32 -3.28
C LYS A 70 13.65 -7.49 -2.36
N GLY A 71 14.17 -7.52 -1.14
CA GLY A 71 13.84 -8.52 -0.13
C GLY A 71 12.38 -8.44 0.31
N TYR A 72 11.88 -7.25 0.58
CA TYR A 72 10.45 -7.06 0.86
C TYR A 72 9.56 -7.48 -0.29
N ARG A 73 9.93 -7.18 -1.53
CA ARG A 73 9.18 -7.59 -2.70
C ARG A 73 9.14 -9.11 -2.87
N GLU A 74 10.26 -9.79 -2.65
CA GLU A 74 10.32 -11.26 -2.67
C GLU A 74 9.47 -11.87 -1.55
N TYR A 75 9.53 -11.30 -0.34
CA TYR A 75 8.71 -11.72 0.79
C TYR A 75 7.21 -11.63 0.47
N VAL A 76 6.74 -10.47 0.04
CA VAL A 76 5.31 -10.27 -0.28
C VAL A 76 4.83 -11.15 -1.42
N ASN A 77 5.65 -11.34 -2.46
CA ASN A 77 5.24 -12.10 -3.63
C ASN A 77 5.29 -13.62 -3.46
N SER A 78 6.17 -14.13 -2.59
CA SER A 78 6.52 -15.56 -2.60
C SER A 78 6.60 -16.23 -1.24
N LEU A 79 6.75 -15.47 -0.15
CA LEU A 79 7.03 -16.03 1.16
C LEU A 79 5.96 -15.72 2.20
N MET A 80 5.30 -14.58 2.11
CA MET A 80 4.29 -14.14 3.06
C MET A 80 3.09 -15.08 3.04
N THR A 81 2.69 -15.56 4.20
CA THR A 81 1.42 -16.29 4.36
C THR A 81 0.29 -15.27 4.42
N ILE A 82 -0.64 -15.35 3.47
CA ILE A 82 -1.84 -14.52 3.48
C ILE A 82 -2.85 -15.19 4.42
N GLU A 83 -3.19 -14.51 5.50
CA GLU A 83 -4.28 -14.93 6.36
C GLU A 83 -5.61 -14.60 5.69
N GLU A 84 -6.53 -15.55 5.66
CA GLU A 84 -7.88 -15.31 5.15
C GLU A 84 -8.67 -14.50 6.17
N LEU A 85 -9.40 -13.49 5.70
CA LEU A 85 -10.29 -12.71 6.55
C LEU A 85 -11.39 -13.61 7.11
N THR A 86 -11.69 -13.44 8.38
CA THR A 86 -12.85 -14.09 8.98
C THR A 86 -14.14 -13.55 8.33
N PRO A 87 -15.23 -14.33 8.32
CA PRO A 87 -16.52 -13.86 7.78
C PRO A 87 -17.06 -12.59 8.46
N GLN A 88 -16.64 -12.33 9.71
CA GLN A 88 -17.01 -11.11 10.44
C GLN A 88 -16.22 -9.91 9.92
N GLU A 89 -14.91 -10.02 9.81
CA GLU A 89 -14.04 -8.97 9.26
C GLU A 89 -14.42 -8.61 7.83
N GLN A 90 -14.70 -9.62 6.99
CA GLN A 90 -15.16 -9.39 5.63
C GLN A 90 -16.45 -8.57 5.60
N ARG A 91 -17.45 -8.91 6.43
CA ARG A 91 -18.71 -8.15 6.51
C ARG A 91 -18.54 -6.73 7.04
N GLU A 92 -17.60 -6.53 7.96
CA GLU A 92 -17.30 -5.18 8.48
C GLU A 92 -16.65 -4.31 7.41
N ILE A 93 -15.71 -4.86 6.65
CA ILE A 93 -15.08 -4.17 5.52
C ILE A 93 -16.12 -3.87 4.43
N GLU A 94 -16.94 -4.85 4.03
CA GLU A 94 -18.01 -4.68 3.04
C GLU A 94 -18.98 -3.56 3.45
N LYS A 95 -19.46 -3.55 4.70
CA LYS A 95 -20.35 -2.50 5.20
C LYS A 95 -19.75 -1.09 5.13
N ARG A 96 -18.45 -0.97 5.34
CA ARG A 96 -17.76 0.34 5.30
C ARG A 96 -17.55 0.84 3.88
N ILE A 97 -17.38 -0.07 2.92
CA ILE A 97 -17.17 0.26 1.50
C ILE A 97 -18.50 0.42 0.77
N ASP A 98 -19.53 -0.36 1.11
CA ASP A 98 -20.82 -0.46 0.41
C ASP A 98 -21.81 0.69 0.74
N SER A 99 -21.39 1.68 1.52
CA SER A 99 -22.19 2.90 1.71
C SER A 99 -22.24 3.67 0.38
N SER A 100 -23.32 3.42 -0.39
CA SER A 100 -23.81 4.15 -1.58
C SER A 100 -22.91 5.29 -2.07
N VAL A 101 -21.90 4.94 -2.85
CA VAL A 101 -20.94 5.93 -3.33
C VAL A 101 -21.27 6.24 -4.78
N ASP A 102 -21.94 7.34 -5.00
CA ASP A 102 -22.25 7.85 -6.35
C ASP A 102 -21.02 8.42 -7.06
N GLU A 103 -19.89 8.61 -6.35
CA GLU A 103 -18.66 9.19 -6.90
C GLU A 103 -17.42 8.33 -6.59
N VAL A 104 -16.60 8.08 -7.63
CA VAL A 104 -15.32 7.35 -7.54
C VAL A 104 -14.38 7.97 -6.49
N THR A 105 -14.42 9.28 -6.31
CA THR A 105 -13.60 9.99 -5.31
C THR A 105 -13.96 9.60 -3.89
N GLU A 106 -15.24 9.46 -3.57
CA GLU A 106 -15.72 9.01 -2.27
C GLU A 106 -15.39 7.54 -2.02
N LEU A 107 -15.55 6.69 -3.05
CA LEU A 107 -15.14 5.29 -2.96
C LEU A 107 -13.67 5.15 -2.59
N ILE A 108 -12.78 5.88 -3.26
CA ILE A 108 -11.34 5.87 -2.97
C ILE A 108 -11.07 6.36 -1.54
N LYS A 109 -11.74 7.42 -1.11
CA LYS A 109 -11.63 7.95 0.26
C LYS A 109 -12.06 6.92 1.30
N ASN A 110 -13.23 6.31 1.12
CA ASN A 110 -13.77 5.33 2.06
C ASN A 110 -12.90 4.07 2.12
N ALA A 111 -12.42 3.57 0.97
CA ALA A 111 -11.49 2.46 0.91
C ALA A 111 -10.17 2.77 1.65
N THR A 112 -9.64 3.99 1.47
CA THR A 112 -8.40 4.43 2.14
C THR A 112 -8.57 4.53 3.66
N LEU A 113 -9.69 5.07 4.12
CA LEU A 113 -10.00 5.16 5.55
C LEU A 113 -10.19 3.77 6.15
N THR A 114 -10.97 2.90 5.51
CA THR A 114 -11.19 1.53 5.96
C THR A 114 -9.87 0.77 6.07
N LEU A 115 -8.99 0.90 5.07
CA LEU A 115 -7.68 0.26 5.09
C LEU A 115 -6.81 0.78 6.26
N SER A 116 -6.79 2.10 6.49
CA SER A 116 -6.04 2.69 7.59
C SER A 116 -6.56 2.25 8.97
N GLU A 117 -7.88 2.22 9.15
CA GLU A 117 -8.50 1.80 10.40
C GLU A 117 -8.34 0.30 10.68
N THR A 118 -8.40 -0.54 9.64
CA THR A 118 -8.27 -1.99 9.77
C THR A 118 -6.83 -2.41 10.06
N THR A 119 -5.86 -1.76 9.43
CA THR A 119 -4.44 -2.13 9.56
C THR A 119 -3.70 -1.36 10.66
N GLY A 120 -4.24 -0.22 11.12
CA GLY A 120 -3.54 0.71 12.02
C GLY A 120 -2.39 1.48 11.36
N PHE A 121 -2.21 1.36 10.04
CA PHE A 121 -1.17 2.08 9.28
C PHE A 121 -1.73 3.28 8.53
N VAL A 122 -0.84 4.21 8.19
CA VAL A 122 -1.18 5.33 7.29
C VAL A 122 -1.42 4.78 5.89
N SER A 123 -2.61 5.03 5.35
CA SER A 123 -2.99 4.62 4.00
C SER A 123 -3.07 5.81 3.07
N LEU A 124 -2.54 5.69 1.87
CA LEU A 124 -2.56 6.72 0.84
C LEU A 124 -3.14 6.14 -0.45
N ALA A 125 -4.12 6.81 -1.01
CA ALA A 125 -4.65 6.48 -2.32
C ALA A 125 -4.57 7.66 -3.27
N MET A 126 -4.18 7.38 -4.50
CA MET A 126 -4.13 8.38 -5.56
C MET A 126 -5.15 8.02 -6.63
N SER A 127 -6.00 8.96 -6.97
CA SER A 127 -6.89 8.81 -8.11
C SER A 127 -6.09 8.65 -9.41
N PRO A 128 -6.45 7.71 -10.29
CA PRO A 128 -5.82 7.57 -11.59
C PRO A 128 -5.84 8.91 -12.33
N ARG A 129 -4.70 9.35 -12.88
CA ARG A 129 -4.68 10.54 -13.74
C ARG A 129 -5.48 10.23 -15.00
N LEU A 130 -6.59 10.89 -15.17
CA LEU A 130 -7.42 10.81 -16.37
C LEU A 130 -6.75 11.53 -17.56
N ARG A 131 -5.54 11.07 -17.95
CA ARG A 131 -4.73 11.70 -19.01
C ARG A 131 -5.40 11.75 -20.38
N LYS A 132 -6.51 11.05 -20.59
CA LYS A 132 -7.24 10.96 -21.87
C LYS A 132 -8.75 11.08 -21.67
N SER A 133 -9.22 11.82 -20.67
CA SER A 133 -10.64 12.11 -20.59
C SER A 133 -10.96 13.35 -21.41
N PHE A 134 -11.97 13.24 -22.25
CA PHE A 134 -12.52 14.34 -23.04
C PHE A 134 -13.91 14.70 -22.52
N LEU A 135 -14.31 15.95 -22.75
CA LEU A 135 -15.60 16.46 -22.37
C LEU A 135 -16.69 15.79 -23.23
N LYS A 136 -17.61 15.06 -22.59
CA LYS A 136 -18.78 14.46 -23.23
C LYS A 136 -19.96 15.43 -23.28
N GLN A 137 -20.18 16.14 -22.19
CA GLN A 137 -21.32 17.04 -22.07
C GLN A 137 -20.95 18.22 -21.16
N LEU A 138 -21.43 19.42 -21.56
CA LEU A 138 -21.36 20.61 -20.76
C LEU A 138 -22.80 21.17 -20.63
N LYS A 139 -23.23 21.42 -19.39
CA LYS A 139 -24.48 22.12 -19.09
C LYS A 139 -24.17 23.34 -18.25
N ILE A 140 -24.83 24.44 -18.60
CA ILE A 140 -24.77 25.70 -17.83
C ILE A 140 -26.19 26.00 -17.37
N LEU A 141 -26.37 26.10 -16.07
CA LEU A 141 -27.64 26.36 -15.43
C LEU A 141 -27.53 27.72 -14.70
N MET A 142 -28.35 28.67 -15.10
CA MET A 142 -28.44 29.96 -14.38
C MET A 142 -29.12 29.72 -13.02
N ILE A 143 -28.45 30.11 -11.95
CA ILE A 143 -29.00 30.02 -10.57
C ILE A 143 -29.66 31.34 -10.22
N GLU A 144 -29.00 32.45 -10.52
CA GLU A 144 -29.45 33.83 -10.28
C GLU A 144 -28.69 34.76 -11.22
N PRO A 145 -29.12 36.02 -11.40
CA PRO A 145 -28.39 36.97 -12.23
C PRO A 145 -26.91 37.04 -11.83
N GLY A 146 -26.02 36.84 -12.80
CA GLY A 146 -24.57 36.84 -12.58
C GLY A 146 -23.97 35.57 -11.91
N LYS A 147 -24.78 34.50 -11.71
CA LYS A 147 -24.29 33.24 -11.09
C LYS A 147 -24.84 32.02 -11.82
N ALA A 148 -23.97 31.18 -12.29
CA ALA A 148 -24.32 29.97 -13.02
C ALA A 148 -23.62 28.73 -12.44
N LEU A 149 -24.30 27.59 -12.48
CA LEU A 149 -23.73 26.29 -12.25
C LEU A 149 -23.29 25.70 -13.58
N VAL A 150 -22.02 25.38 -13.68
CA VAL A 150 -21.42 24.67 -14.82
C VAL A 150 -21.24 23.23 -14.45
N VAL A 151 -21.90 22.31 -15.16
CA VAL A 151 -21.78 20.86 -14.98
C VAL A 151 -21.06 20.26 -16.18
N MET A 152 -19.96 19.56 -15.93
CA MET A 152 -19.14 18.91 -16.94
C MET A 152 -19.18 17.40 -16.75
N VAL A 153 -19.54 16.66 -17.79
CA VAL A 153 -19.49 15.20 -17.83
C VAL A 153 -18.31 14.78 -18.69
N LEU A 154 -17.36 14.02 -18.12
CA LEU A 154 -16.18 13.54 -18.80
C LEU A 154 -16.38 12.12 -19.34
N SER A 155 -15.57 11.71 -20.32
CA SER A 155 -15.65 10.38 -20.95
C SER A 155 -15.44 9.21 -19.98
N ALA A 156 -14.75 9.46 -18.88
CA ALA A 156 -14.52 8.48 -17.80
C ALA A 156 -15.72 8.32 -16.84
N GLY A 157 -16.88 8.93 -17.13
CA GLY A 157 -18.05 8.92 -16.23
C GLY A 157 -17.93 9.89 -15.04
N VAL A 158 -16.87 10.67 -14.98
CA VAL A 158 -16.66 11.65 -13.91
C VAL A 158 -17.51 12.89 -14.20
N VAL A 159 -18.33 13.31 -13.25
CA VAL A 159 -19.08 14.56 -13.27
C VAL A 159 -18.33 15.57 -12.40
N LYS A 160 -18.11 16.77 -12.94
CA LYS A 160 -17.56 17.91 -12.20
C LYS A 160 -18.53 19.07 -12.32
N ASP A 161 -18.80 19.71 -11.21
CA ASP A 161 -19.59 20.92 -11.16
C ASP A 161 -18.80 22.09 -10.57
N LYS A 162 -19.19 23.29 -10.95
CA LYS A 162 -18.57 24.49 -10.43
C LYS A 162 -19.56 25.66 -10.56
N VAL A 163 -19.76 26.39 -9.47
CA VAL A 163 -20.48 27.65 -9.49
C VAL A 163 -19.55 28.76 -9.98
N VAL A 164 -19.94 29.43 -11.05
CA VAL A 164 -19.22 30.54 -11.66
C VAL A 164 -20.02 31.82 -11.42
N ARG A 165 -19.35 32.89 -11.01
CA ARG A 165 -19.93 34.21 -10.85
C ARG A 165 -19.40 35.14 -11.93
N ASP A 166 -20.29 35.95 -12.55
CA ASP A 166 -19.86 37.01 -13.46
C ASP A 166 -19.18 38.12 -12.64
N ARG A 167 -17.95 38.44 -12.99
CA ARG A 167 -17.19 39.51 -12.33
C ARG A 167 -17.65 40.93 -12.76
N LYS A 168 -18.48 41.03 -13.79
CA LYS A 168 -18.93 42.30 -14.32
C LYS A 168 -20.24 42.81 -13.73
N SER A 169 -20.91 42.04 -12.88
CA SER A 169 -22.19 42.41 -12.26
C SER A 169 -22.06 43.02 -10.86
N VAL A 170 -20.92 43.60 -10.53
CA VAL A 170 -20.73 44.41 -9.33
C VAL A 170 -20.68 45.89 -9.80
N VAL A 171 -21.85 46.46 -9.96
CA VAL A 171 -22.07 47.91 -9.99
C VAL A 171 -23.08 48.23 -8.92
#